data_8a275258ae5fdf6ba516287bde1eeb5f
#
_entry.id   8a275258ae5fdf6ba516287bde1eeb5f
#
_cell.length_a   1.000
_cell.length_b   1.000
_cell.length_c   1.000
_cell.angle_alpha   90.00
_cell.angle_beta   90.00
_cell.angle_gamma   90.00
#
_symmetry.space_group_name_H-M   'P 1'
#
loop_
_entity.id
_entity.type
_entity.pdbx_description
1 polymer ?
#
loop_
_entity_poly.entity_id
_entity_poly.type
_entity_poly.pdbx_seq_one_letter_code
_entity_poly.pdbx_strand_id
1 'polypeptide(L)'
;MERKPPRRTRERILDLSLRLFNDLGEPNVTTSAIADEMNISPGNLYYHFRNKDDIVNALFEQFEREIDHLLTLPPARPIEFEDAWLFLHLLFESIWRYRFVYRDLNDLLSRNRRLEMHFRSIVARKQQVAHQLCAALADSRRLHAEAHEIEPLATNMVVVATYWLSFEYVSNARQFNDPVFQNRAMARGAYQVLVLIAPYLSDEGRTLFTRLASEYLKD
;
A
#
# COMPACT_ATOMS: atom_id res chain seq x y z
N MET A 1 31.89 -18.99 -20.01
CA MET A 1 30.53 -18.79 -19.42
C MET A 1 30.71 -18.10 -18.06
N GLU A 2 30.53 -16.78 -18.01
CA GLU A 2 30.66 -16.02 -16.75
C GLU A 2 29.49 -16.35 -15.82
N ARG A 3 29.78 -16.89 -14.65
CA ARG A 3 28.79 -17.08 -13.60
C ARG A 3 28.35 -15.70 -13.09
N LYS A 4 27.12 -15.26 -13.42
CA LYS A 4 26.52 -14.06 -12.83
C LYS A 4 26.55 -14.16 -11.29
N PRO A 5 26.89 -13.07 -10.59
CA PRO A 5 27.08 -13.12 -9.13
C PRO A 5 25.77 -13.52 -8.40
N PRO A 6 25.88 -14.29 -7.29
CA PRO A 6 24.73 -14.84 -6.54
C PRO A 6 23.69 -13.80 -6.10
N ARG A 7 24.12 -12.55 -5.86
CA ARG A 7 23.24 -11.43 -5.46
C ARG A 7 22.19 -11.11 -6.52
N ARG A 8 22.56 -11.14 -7.80
CA ARG A 8 21.60 -10.90 -8.91
C ARG A 8 20.52 -11.99 -9.02
N THR A 9 20.84 -13.24 -8.70
CA THR A 9 19.85 -14.32 -8.76
C THR A 9 18.79 -14.17 -7.66
N ARG A 10 19.19 -13.85 -6.44
CA ARG A 10 18.25 -13.64 -5.32
C ARG A 10 17.28 -12.47 -5.61
N GLU A 11 17.78 -11.36 -6.12
CA GLU A 11 16.97 -10.20 -6.51
C GLU A 11 15.99 -10.58 -7.64
N ARG A 12 16.44 -11.30 -8.66
CA ARG A 12 15.58 -11.77 -9.76
C ARG A 12 14.49 -12.73 -9.29
N ILE A 13 14.76 -13.59 -8.29
CA ILE A 13 13.72 -14.43 -7.67
C ILE A 13 12.66 -13.55 -7.02
N LEU A 14 13.06 -12.54 -6.24
CA LEU A 14 12.11 -11.63 -5.59
C LEU A 14 11.28 -10.84 -6.60
N ASP A 15 11.89 -10.26 -7.63
CA ASP A 15 11.20 -9.48 -8.67
C ASP A 15 10.16 -10.34 -9.42
N LEU A 16 10.53 -11.57 -9.78
CA LEU A 16 9.59 -12.49 -10.43
C LEU A 16 8.48 -12.94 -9.48
N SER A 17 8.84 -13.30 -8.25
CA SER A 17 7.86 -13.73 -7.24
C SER A 17 6.85 -12.63 -6.95
N LEU A 18 7.29 -11.37 -6.85
CA LEU A 18 6.40 -10.22 -6.66
C LEU A 18 5.38 -10.11 -7.80
N ARG A 19 5.83 -10.26 -9.07
CA ARG A 19 4.92 -10.26 -10.22
C ARG A 19 3.92 -11.40 -10.13
N LEU A 20 4.40 -12.63 -9.95
CA LEU A 20 3.52 -13.81 -9.89
C LEU A 20 2.52 -13.73 -8.75
N PHE A 21 2.94 -13.30 -7.55
CA PHE A 21 2.04 -13.13 -6.40
C PHE A 21 1.00 -12.03 -6.67
N ASN A 22 1.42 -10.94 -7.28
CA ASN A 22 0.52 -9.85 -7.65
C ASN A 22 -0.52 -10.28 -8.69
N ASP A 23 -0.13 -11.05 -9.68
CA ASP A 23 -0.99 -11.39 -10.82
C ASP A 23 -1.89 -12.60 -10.53
N LEU A 24 -1.34 -13.63 -9.88
CA LEU A 24 -2.03 -14.89 -9.67
C LEU A 24 -2.59 -15.08 -8.24
N GLY A 25 -2.12 -14.27 -7.28
CA GLY A 25 -2.36 -14.50 -5.85
C GLY A 25 -1.25 -15.36 -5.23
N GLU A 26 -0.80 -14.97 -4.05
CA GLU A 26 0.25 -15.68 -3.35
C GLU A 26 -0.10 -17.16 -3.11
N PRO A 27 -1.32 -17.54 -2.68
CA PRO A 27 -1.69 -18.94 -2.46
C PRO A 27 -1.55 -19.83 -3.70
N ASN A 28 -1.73 -19.27 -4.89
CA ASN A 28 -1.73 -20.01 -6.16
C ASN A 28 -0.32 -20.19 -6.77
N VAL A 29 0.71 -19.60 -6.20
CA VAL A 29 2.09 -19.66 -6.72
C VAL A 29 2.93 -20.60 -5.85
N THR A 30 3.59 -21.57 -6.50
CA THR A 30 4.52 -22.49 -5.85
C THR A 30 5.98 -22.08 -6.11
N THR A 31 6.90 -22.55 -5.26
CA THR A 31 8.35 -22.37 -5.49
C THR A 31 8.82 -23.05 -6.78
N SER A 32 8.20 -24.17 -7.15
CA SER A 32 8.49 -24.84 -8.43
C SER A 32 8.08 -23.97 -9.62
N ALA A 33 6.88 -23.38 -9.59
CA ALA A 33 6.45 -22.47 -10.66
C ALA A 33 7.38 -21.24 -10.80
N ILE A 34 7.90 -20.71 -9.69
CA ILE A 34 8.90 -19.63 -9.73
C ILE A 34 10.21 -20.11 -10.34
N ALA A 35 10.70 -21.32 -9.99
CA ALA A 35 11.92 -21.88 -10.53
C ALA A 35 11.81 -22.15 -12.04
N ASP A 36 10.69 -22.71 -12.47
CA ASP A 36 10.39 -23.00 -13.88
C ASP A 36 10.36 -21.71 -14.71
N GLU A 37 9.65 -20.68 -14.26
CA GLU A 37 9.55 -19.39 -14.95
C GLU A 37 10.91 -18.66 -15.03
N MET A 38 11.79 -18.86 -14.02
CA MET A 38 13.16 -18.35 -14.05
C MET A 38 14.12 -19.19 -14.88
N ASN A 39 13.71 -20.37 -15.33
CA ASN A 39 14.55 -21.37 -15.97
C ASN A 39 15.78 -21.73 -15.11
N ILE A 40 15.55 -22.00 -13.83
CA ILE A 40 16.55 -22.48 -12.86
C ILE A 40 16.07 -23.80 -12.23
N SER A 41 17.01 -24.59 -11.72
CA SER A 41 16.61 -25.78 -10.95
C SER A 41 15.95 -25.41 -9.61
N PRO A 42 14.98 -26.20 -9.11
CA PRO A 42 14.43 -26.02 -7.76
C PRO A 42 15.52 -25.95 -6.69
N GLY A 43 16.59 -26.75 -6.80
CA GLY A 43 17.74 -26.72 -5.88
C GLY A 43 18.45 -25.36 -5.86
N ASN A 44 18.53 -24.69 -7.01
CA ASN A 44 19.10 -23.33 -7.07
C ASN A 44 18.18 -22.31 -6.37
N LEU A 45 16.87 -22.43 -6.53
CA LEU A 45 15.91 -21.57 -5.80
C LEU A 45 16.04 -21.81 -4.28
N TYR A 46 16.05 -23.08 -3.84
CA TYR A 46 16.18 -23.44 -2.41
C TYR A 46 17.51 -23.04 -1.78
N TYR A 47 18.56 -22.86 -2.58
CA TYR A 47 19.82 -22.27 -2.11
C TYR A 47 19.64 -20.82 -1.64
N HIS A 48 18.71 -20.06 -2.26
CA HIS A 48 18.42 -18.66 -1.92
C HIS A 48 17.29 -18.49 -0.92
N PHE A 49 16.26 -19.33 -0.99
CA PHE A 49 15.05 -19.28 -0.15
C PHE A 49 14.60 -20.69 0.20
N ARG A 50 14.57 -21.05 1.47
CA ARG A 50 14.27 -22.41 1.94
C ARG A 50 12.83 -22.85 1.66
N ASN A 51 11.90 -21.89 1.58
CA ASN A 51 10.48 -22.10 1.35
C ASN A 51 9.83 -20.85 0.76
N LYS A 52 8.54 -20.91 0.45
CA LYS A 52 7.77 -19.78 -0.07
C LYS A 52 7.65 -18.64 0.95
N ASP A 53 7.49 -18.97 2.23
CA ASP A 53 7.37 -17.95 3.29
C ASP A 53 8.63 -17.09 3.42
N ASP A 54 9.82 -17.64 3.15
CA ASP A 54 11.07 -16.86 3.12
C ASP A 54 11.04 -15.80 1.99
N ILE A 55 10.43 -16.13 0.84
CA ILE A 55 10.25 -15.19 -0.28
C ILE A 55 9.22 -14.13 0.12
N VAL A 56 8.08 -14.54 0.69
CA VAL A 56 7.03 -13.63 1.16
C VAL A 56 7.59 -12.66 2.21
N ASN A 57 8.34 -13.17 3.19
CA ASN A 57 8.95 -12.33 4.23
C ASN A 57 9.98 -11.35 3.65
N ALA A 58 10.78 -11.77 2.66
CA ALA A 58 11.75 -10.88 2.03
C ALA A 58 11.10 -9.77 1.19
N LEU A 59 9.99 -10.07 0.51
CA LEU A 59 9.19 -9.07 -0.20
C LEU A 59 8.48 -8.13 0.78
N PHE A 60 7.96 -8.69 1.88
CA PHE A 60 7.33 -7.87 2.92
C PHE A 60 8.33 -6.92 3.60
N GLU A 61 9.57 -7.33 3.82
CA GLU A 61 10.63 -6.44 4.33
C GLU A 61 10.94 -5.28 3.36
N GLN A 62 10.84 -5.50 2.05
CA GLN A 62 11.00 -4.43 1.07
C GLN A 62 9.84 -3.44 1.16
N PHE A 63 8.61 -3.96 1.20
CA PHE A 63 7.39 -3.17 1.40
C PHE A 63 7.45 -2.37 2.69
N GLU A 64 7.81 -3.00 3.81
CA GLU A 64 7.90 -2.35 5.12
C GLU A 64 8.87 -1.16 5.08
N ARG A 65 10.06 -1.33 4.52
CA ARG A 65 11.03 -0.21 4.39
C ARG A 65 10.49 0.94 3.54
N GLU A 66 9.76 0.63 2.47
CA GLU A 66 9.14 1.66 1.61
C GLU A 66 8.03 2.41 2.36
N ILE A 67 7.17 1.69 3.05
CA ILE A 67 6.10 2.28 3.87
C ILE A 67 6.68 3.07 5.05
N ASP A 68 7.73 2.59 5.71
CA ASP A 68 8.38 3.29 6.82
C ASP A 68 8.90 4.67 6.39
N HIS A 69 9.49 4.72 5.20
CA HIS A 69 9.97 5.97 4.65
C HIS A 69 8.82 6.95 4.37
N LEU A 70 7.72 6.46 3.81
CA LEU A 70 6.54 7.27 3.54
C LEU A 70 5.84 7.75 4.82
N LEU A 71 5.77 6.89 5.86
CA LEU A 71 5.14 7.22 7.14
C LEU A 71 5.99 8.13 8.04
N THR A 72 7.12 8.63 7.53
CA THR A 72 7.95 9.61 8.23
C THR A 72 7.56 11.01 7.76
N LEU A 73 6.78 11.73 8.57
CA LEU A 73 6.39 13.12 8.26
C LEU A 73 7.60 14.05 8.36
N PRO A 74 7.77 15.01 7.44
CA PRO A 74 8.82 16.00 7.53
C PRO A 74 8.61 16.93 8.75
N PRO A 75 9.63 17.13 9.61
CA PRO A 75 9.43 17.82 10.90
C PRO A 75 9.44 19.36 10.83
N ALA A 76 9.56 19.98 9.66
CA ALA A 76 10.07 21.36 9.60
C ALA A 76 9.10 22.42 9.06
N ARG A 77 7.88 22.10 8.65
CA ARG A 77 6.92 23.09 8.13
C ARG A 77 5.46 22.70 8.43
N PRO A 78 4.53 23.68 8.43
CA PRO A 78 3.10 23.37 8.47
C PRO A 78 2.70 22.39 7.37
N ILE A 79 1.87 21.42 7.70
CA ILE A 79 1.34 20.45 6.75
C ILE A 79 0.23 21.13 5.96
N GLU A 80 0.38 21.12 4.63
CA GLU A 80 -0.60 21.63 3.70
C GLU A 80 -1.51 20.50 3.17
N PHE A 81 -2.65 20.85 2.61
CA PHE A 81 -3.57 19.85 2.04
C PHE A 81 -2.93 19.08 0.87
N GLU A 82 -2.11 19.74 0.07
CA GLU A 82 -1.34 19.14 -1.01
C GLU A 82 -0.34 18.07 -0.53
N ASP A 83 0.20 18.24 0.68
CA ASP A 83 1.07 17.22 1.28
C ASP A 83 0.30 15.96 1.62
N ALA A 84 -0.91 16.10 2.18
CA ALA A 84 -1.78 14.97 2.46
C ALA A 84 -2.19 14.24 1.16
N TRP A 85 -2.47 15.01 0.11
CA TRP A 85 -2.79 14.50 -1.21
C TRP A 85 -1.62 13.69 -1.80
N LEU A 86 -0.42 14.28 -1.85
CA LEU A 86 0.78 13.61 -2.37
C LEU A 86 1.12 12.37 -1.53
N PHE A 87 1.02 12.47 -0.22
CA PHE A 87 1.24 11.34 0.69
C PHE A 87 0.32 10.17 0.37
N LEU A 88 -0.99 10.41 0.21
CA LEU A 88 -1.94 9.35 -0.13
C LEU A 88 -1.65 8.73 -1.49
N HIS A 89 -1.26 9.54 -2.47
CA HIS A 89 -0.90 9.04 -3.79
C HIS A 89 0.29 8.07 -3.73
N LEU A 90 1.37 8.48 -3.08
CA LEU A 90 2.56 7.63 -2.87
C LEU A 90 2.24 6.37 -2.04
N LEU A 91 1.37 6.51 -1.04
CA LEU A 91 0.90 5.37 -0.24
C LEU A 91 0.16 4.35 -1.10
N PHE A 92 -0.77 4.78 -1.95
CA PHE A 92 -1.50 3.88 -2.84
C PHE A 92 -0.62 3.28 -3.93
N GLU A 93 0.38 3.99 -4.44
CA GLU A 93 1.39 3.43 -5.34
C GLU A 93 2.19 2.30 -4.67
N SER A 94 2.63 2.50 -3.44
CA SER A 94 3.33 1.46 -2.67
C SER A 94 2.42 0.27 -2.37
N ILE A 95 1.19 0.52 -1.94
CA ILE A 95 0.17 -0.52 -1.74
C ILE A 95 -0.04 -1.33 -3.02
N TRP A 96 -0.12 -0.67 -4.16
CA TRP A 96 -0.32 -1.32 -5.46
C TRP A 96 0.88 -2.17 -5.88
N ARG A 97 2.09 -1.68 -5.67
CA ARG A 97 3.32 -2.42 -5.96
C ARG A 97 3.38 -3.76 -5.22
N TYR A 98 2.89 -3.80 -3.99
CA TYR A 98 2.84 -5.01 -3.15
C TYR A 98 1.40 -5.49 -2.92
N ARG A 99 0.54 -5.39 -3.97
CA ARG A 99 -0.90 -5.64 -3.85
C ARG A 99 -1.28 -7.04 -3.39
N PHE A 100 -0.41 -8.03 -3.57
CA PHE A 100 -0.66 -9.38 -3.05
C PHE A 100 -0.79 -9.40 -1.53
N VAL A 101 -0.04 -8.55 -0.80
CA VAL A 101 -0.13 -8.44 0.66
C VAL A 101 -1.53 -8.00 1.07
N TYR A 102 -2.09 -7.01 0.39
CA TYR A 102 -3.41 -6.46 0.74
C TYR A 102 -4.57 -7.32 0.26
N ARG A 103 -4.42 -7.98 -0.90
CA ARG A 103 -5.44 -8.87 -1.44
C ARG A 103 -5.59 -10.14 -0.59
N ASP A 104 -4.47 -10.74 -0.20
CA ASP A 104 -4.42 -12.00 0.52
C ASP A 104 -4.16 -11.78 2.03
N LEU A 105 -4.42 -10.56 2.55
CA LEU A 105 -3.98 -10.08 3.87
C LEU A 105 -4.38 -11.00 5.01
N ASN A 106 -5.66 -11.34 5.11
CA ASN A 106 -6.17 -12.13 6.25
C ASN A 106 -5.56 -13.54 6.28
N ASP A 107 -5.37 -14.16 5.11
CA ASP A 107 -4.72 -15.45 4.98
C ASP A 107 -3.24 -15.36 5.39
N LEU A 108 -2.52 -14.37 4.85
CA LEU A 108 -1.11 -14.14 5.17
C LEU A 108 -0.90 -13.89 6.68
N LEU A 109 -1.73 -13.06 7.31
CA LEU A 109 -1.64 -12.79 8.75
C LEU A 109 -1.93 -14.02 9.59
N SER A 110 -2.87 -14.88 9.18
CA SER A 110 -3.26 -16.06 9.93
C SER A 110 -2.17 -17.12 10.01
N ARG A 111 -1.33 -17.25 9.00
CA ARG A 111 -0.31 -18.29 8.88
C ARG A 111 1.13 -17.79 9.05
N ASN A 112 1.38 -16.48 8.98
CA ASN A 112 2.72 -15.89 9.09
C ASN A 112 2.80 -14.92 10.26
N ARG A 113 3.24 -15.43 11.42
CA ARG A 113 3.35 -14.64 12.66
C ARG A 113 4.26 -13.42 12.55
N ARG A 114 5.33 -13.50 11.76
CA ARG A 114 6.23 -12.38 11.53
C ARG A 114 5.51 -11.26 10.78
N LEU A 115 4.83 -11.61 9.70
CA LEU A 115 4.06 -10.65 8.90
C LEU A 115 2.93 -10.02 9.72
N GLU A 116 2.22 -10.80 10.53
CA GLU A 116 1.18 -10.29 11.44
C GLU A 116 1.73 -9.19 12.37
N MET A 117 2.84 -9.45 13.07
CA MET A 117 3.44 -8.50 14.01
C MET A 117 3.86 -7.19 13.33
N HIS A 118 4.54 -7.28 12.20
CA HIS A 118 5.04 -6.13 11.46
C HIS A 118 3.90 -5.34 10.78
N PHE A 119 2.91 -6.03 10.20
CA PHE A 119 1.76 -5.35 9.59
C PHE A 119 0.91 -4.62 10.63
N ARG A 120 0.75 -5.19 11.81
CA ARG A 120 0.10 -4.51 12.95
C ARG A 120 0.82 -3.20 13.31
N SER A 121 2.16 -3.19 13.29
CA SER A 121 2.94 -1.97 13.49
C SER A 121 2.71 -0.94 12.38
N ILE A 122 2.62 -1.39 11.12
CA ILE A 122 2.30 -0.50 9.98
C ILE A 122 0.93 0.15 10.17
N VAL A 123 -0.08 -0.62 10.55
CA VAL A 123 -1.44 -0.08 10.81
C VAL A 123 -1.40 0.98 11.92
N ALA A 124 -0.72 0.71 13.03
CA ALA A 124 -0.60 1.68 14.14
C ALA A 124 0.09 2.98 13.69
N ARG A 125 1.15 2.88 12.87
CA ARG A 125 1.83 4.07 12.33
C ARG A 125 0.98 4.82 11.31
N LYS A 126 0.24 4.13 10.45
CA LYS A 126 -0.75 4.79 9.56
C LYS A 126 -1.77 5.58 10.36
N GLN A 127 -2.29 5.01 11.45
CA GLN A 127 -3.22 5.70 12.37
C GLN A 127 -2.59 6.96 12.96
N GLN A 128 -1.36 6.86 13.46
CA GLN A 128 -0.63 8.00 14.02
C GLN A 128 -0.44 9.11 12.98
N VAL A 129 -0.03 8.75 11.74
CA VAL A 129 0.17 9.72 10.65
C VAL A 129 -1.15 10.37 10.24
N ALA A 130 -2.22 9.58 10.07
CA ALA A 130 -3.55 10.12 9.73
C ALA A 130 -4.06 11.07 10.82
N HIS A 131 -3.89 10.71 12.09
CA HIS A 131 -4.24 11.58 13.22
C HIS A 131 -3.44 12.89 13.18
N GLN A 132 -2.12 12.82 13.01
CA GLN A 132 -1.25 13.99 12.94
C GLN A 132 -1.60 14.91 11.76
N LEU A 133 -1.92 14.35 10.59
CA LEU A 133 -2.38 15.12 9.42
C LEU A 133 -3.70 15.86 9.72
N CYS A 134 -4.69 15.17 10.27
CA CYS A 134 -5.97 15.78 10.63
C CYS A 134 -5.81 16.86 11.71
N ALA A 135 -5.00 16.61 12.74
CA ALA A 135 -4.72 17.57 13.81
C ALA A 135 -4.03 18.82 13.25
N ALA A 136 -3.00 18.68 12.41
CA ALA A 136 -2.29 19.80 11.80
C ALA A 136 -3.20 20.65 10.88
N LEU A 137 -4.11 20.01 10.13
CA LEU A 137 -5.11 20.71 9.34
C LEU A 137 -6.14 21.44 10.22
N ALA A 138 -6.50 20.88 11.37
CA ALA A 138 -7.39 21.54 12.34
C ALA A 138 -6.70 22.75 13.01
N ASP A 139 -5.45 22.61 13.45
CA ASP A 139 -4.65 23.69 14.04
C ASP A 139 -4.47 24.87 13.06
N SER A 140 -4.32 24.57 11.77
CA SER A 140 -4.23 25.59 10.71
C SER A 140 -5.60 26.14 10.26
N ARG A 141 -6.69 25.74 10.90
CA ARG A 141 -8.10 26.11 10.58
C ARG A 141 -8.55 25.72 9.16
N ARG A 142 -7.89 24.76 8.56
CA ARG A 142 -8.29 24.19 7.26
C ARG A 142 -9.28 23.03 7.41
N LEU A 143 -9.33 22.44 8.61
CA LEU A 143 -10.28 21.40 8.98
C LEU A 143 -11.07 21.87 10.23
N HIS A 144 -12.39 21.84 10.18
CA HIS A 144 -13.29 22.17 11.29
C HIS A 144 -13.76 20.89 12.00
N ALA A 145 -12.80 20.05 12.42
CA ALA A 145 -13.07 18.87 13.22
C ALA A 145 -12.71 19.13 14.68
N GLU A 146 -13.58 18.71 15.58
CA GLU A 146 -13.30 18.76 17.02
C GLU A 146 -12.35 17.62 17.42
N ALA A 147 -11.65 17.78 18.56
CA ALA A 147 -10.65 16.81 19.02
C ALA A 147 -11.19 15.36 19.11
N HIS A 148 -12.46 15.19 19.49
CA HIS A 148 -13.10 13.87 19.61
C HIS A 148 -13.48 13.25 18.25
N GLU A 149 -13.49 14.02 17.16
CA GLU A 149 -13.80 13.55 15.80
C GLU A 149 -12.54 13.11 15.06
N ILE A 150 -11.36 13.63 15.42
CA ILE A 150 -10.09 13.36 14.71
C ILE A 150 -9.71 11.88 14.79
N GLU A 151 -9.80 11.25 15.95
CA GLU A 151 -9.43 9.83 16.13
C GLU A 151 -10.32 8.87 15.30
N PRO A 152 -11.67 8.96 15.35
CA PRO A 152 -12.53 8.17 14.48
C PRO A 152 -12.29 8.43 13.00
N LEU A 153 -12.05 9.69 12.61
CA LEU A 153 -11.76 10.07 11.24
C LEU A 153 -10.45 9.43 10.75
N ALA A 154 -9.38 9.53 11.52
CA ALA A 154 -8.10 8.90 11.22
C ALA A 154 -8.24 7.36 11.11
N THR A 155 -9.01 6.74 11.99
CA THR A 155 -9.30 5.31 11.95
C THR A 155 -10.01 4.93 10.64
N ASN A 156 -11.05 5.67 10.24
CA ASN A 156 -11.77 5.42 9.00
C ASN A 156 -10.87 5.58 7.77
N MET A 157 -9.99 6.59 7.74
CA MET A 157 -9.01 6.79 6.69
C MET A 157 -8.10 5.56 6.55
N VAL A 158 -7.60 5.02 7.67
CA VAL A 158 -6.73 3.83 7.66
C VAL A 158 -7.48 2.58 7.24
N VAL A 159 -8.73 2.42 7.67
CA VAL A 159 -9.59 1.30 7.23
C VAL A 159 -9.78 1.34 5.72
N VAL A 160 -10.17 2.49 5.16
CA VAL A 160 -10.34 2.64 3.71
C VAL A 160 -9.01 2.38 2.98
N ALA A 161 -7.91 3.01 3.40
CA ALA A 161 -6.61 2.81 2.75
C ALA A 161 -6.11 1.35 2.82
N THR A 162 -6.48 0.61 3.87
CA THR A 162 -6.02 -0.77 4.06
C THR A 162 -6.86 -1.78 3.27
N TYR A 163 -8.18 -1.59 3.19
CA TYR A 163 -9.08 -2.57 2.58
C TYR A 163 -9.59 -2.16 1.19
N TRP A 164 -9.16 -1.00 0.67
CA TRP A 164 -9.57 -0.50 -0.63
C TRP A 164 -9.28 -1.49 -1.77
N LEU A 165 -8.07 -2.10 -1.79
CA LEU A 165 -7.73 -3.08 -2.83
C LEU A 165 -8.57 -4.34 -2.75
N SER A 166 -8.91 -4.82 -1.55
CA SER A 166 -9.82 -5.95 -1.39
C SER A 166 -11.22 -5.61 -1.91
N PHE A 167 -11.71 -4.39 -1.63
CA PHE A 167 -12.98 -3.90 -2.16
C PHE A 167 -12.98 -3.84 -3.70
N GLU A 168 -11.93 -3.26 -4.30
CA GLU A 168 -11.78 -3.18 -5.76
C GLU A 168 -11.68 -4.57 -6.41
N TYR A 169 -10.95 -5.49 -5.79
CA TYR A 169 -10.85 -6.87 -6.26
C TYR A 169 -12.20 -7.59 -6.24
N VAL A 170 -12.94 -7.49 -5.15
CA VAL A 170 -14.28 -8.11 -5.03
C VAL A 170 -15.27 -7.51 -6.04
N SER A 171 -15.19 -6.19 -6.24
CA SER A 171 -16.11 -5.50 -7.16
C SER A 171 -15.77 -5.73 -8.63
N ASN A 172 -14.49 -5.90 -8.98
CA ASN A 172 -14.00 -5.89 -10.36
C ASN A 172 -12.94 -6.96 -10.64
N ALA A 173 -13.09 -8.18 -10.12
CA ALA A 173 -12.10 -9.25 -10.16
C ALA A 173 -11.50 -9.52 -11.56
N ARG A 174 -12.35 -9.43 -12.63
CA ARG A 174 -11.92 -9.71 -14.00
C ARG A 174 -11.05 -8.60 -14.61
N GLN A 175 -11.18 -7.36 -14.11
CA GLN A 175 -10.46 -6.18 -14.62
C GLN A 175 -9.26 -5.82 -13.73
N PHE A 176 -9.12 -6.47 -12.59
CA PHE A 176 -8.15 -6.08 -11.56
C PHE A 176 -6.70 -6.04 -12.05
N ASN A 177 -6.34 -6.87 -13.03
CA ASN A 177 -5.00 -6.91 -13.63
C ASN A 177 -4.87 -6.04 -14.90
N ASP A 178 -5.92 -5.31 -15.31
CA ASP A 178 -5.85 -4.36 -16.42
C ASP A 178 -5.08 -3.10 -16.00
N PRO A 179 -4.03 -2.67 -16.74
CA PRO A 179 -3.23 -1.49 -16.37
C PRO A 179 -4.03 -0.18 -16.29
N VAL A 180 -5.05 -0.01 -17.14
CA VAL A 180 -5.92 1.18 -17.10
C VAL A 180 -6.78 1.15 -15.85
N PHE A 181 -7.37 0.00 -15.53
CA PHE A 181 -8.11 -0.19 -14.30
C PHE A 181 -7.26 0.07 -13.05
N GLN A 182 -6.00 -0.39 -13.06
CA GLN A 182 -5.06 -0.21 -11.96
C GLN A 182 -4.87 1.26 -11.58
N ASN A 183 -4.54 2.10 -12.56
CA ASN A 183 -4.34 3.53 -12.33
C ASN A 183 -5.60 4.20 -11.77
N ARG A 184 -6.77 3.84 -12.30
CA ARG A 184 -8.06 4.34 -11.82
C ARG A 184 -8.37 3.85 -10.40
N ALA A 185 -8.08 2.59 -10.07
CA ALA A 185 -8.32 2.04 -8.74
C ALA A 185 -7.50 2.73 -7.65
N MET A 186 -6.21 3.05 -7.94
CA MET A 186 -5.36 3.82 -7.02
C MET A 186 -5.88 5.24 -6.84
N ALA A 187 -6.22 5.92 -7.92
CA ALA A 187 -6.77 7.27 -7.89
C ALA A 187 -8.08 7.33 -7.08
N ARG A 188 -9.00 6.39 -7.34
CA ARG A 188 -10.24 6.28 -6.55
C ARG A 188 -9.97 6.02 -5.07
N GLY A 189 -8.99 5.18 -4.73
CA GLY A 189 -8.62 4.90 -3.34
C GLY A 189 -8.15 6.15 -2.60
N ALA A 190 -7.23 6.92 -3.19
CA ALA A 190 -6.79 8.19 -2.63
C ALA A 190 -7.96 9.18 -2.47
N TYR A 191 -8.83 9.28 -3.48
CA TYR A 191 -10.03 10.11 -3.43
C TYR A 191 -10.98 9.69 -2.31
N GLN A 192 -11.24 8.37 -2.14
CA GLN A 192 -12.14 7.86 -1.09
C GLN A 192 -11.63 8.16 0.32
N VAL A 193 -10.31 8.14 0.53
CA VAL A 193 -9.73 8.56 1.81
C VAL A 193 -9.92 10.06 2.02
N LEU A 194 -9.68 10.89 1.00
CA LEU A 194 -9.83 12.34 1.10
C LEU A 194 -11.29 12.79 1.27
N VAL A 195 -12.24 12.07 0.66
CA VAL A 195 -13.68 12.37 0.83
C VAL A 195 -14.12 12.30 2.29
N LEU A 196 -13.47 11.48 3.11
CA LEU A 196 -13.81 11.38 4.55
C LEU A 196 -13.59 12.70 5.29
N ILE A 197 -12.61 13.50 4.89
CA ILE A 197 -12.36 14.81 5.52
C ILE A 197 -13.15 15.95 4.86
N ALA A 198 -13.76 15.73 3.70
CA ALA A 198 -14.46 16.77 2.93
C ALA A 198 -15.56 17.51 3.72
N PRO A 199 -16.39 16.85 4.57
CA PRO A 199 -17.41 17.54 5.36
C PRO A 199 -16.84 18.54 6.37
N TYR A 200 -15.61 18.34 6.80
CA TYR A 200 -14.94 19.13 7.83
C TYR A 200 -14.07 20.25 7.25
N LEU A 201 -13.89 20.30 5.92
CA LEU A 201 -13.02 21.30 5.30
C LEU A 201 -13.59 22.72 5.42
N SER A 202 -12.71 23.70 5.68
CA SER A 202 -13.02 25.12 5.51
C SER A 202 -13.38 25.43 4.05
N ASP A 203 -13.94 26.61 3.79
CA ASP A 203 -14.29 27.02 2.43
C ASP A 203 -13.07 27.05 1.49
N GLU A 204 -11.92 27.50 2.01
CA GLU A 204 -10.64 27.47 1.27
C GLU A 204 -10.19 26.03 1.00
N GLY A 205 -10.22 25.16 2.04
CA GLY A 205 -9.89 23.75 1.92
C GLY A 205 -10.81 23.02 0.95
N ARG A 206 -12.10 23.35 0.95
CA ARG A 206 -13.10 22.77 0.04
C ARG A 206 -12.84 23.17 -1.42
N THR A 207 -12.46 24.43 -1.66
CA THR A 207 -12.10 24.90 -2.99
C THR A 207 -10.89 24.15 -3.55
N LEU A 208 -9.86 23.97 -2.71
CA LEU A 208 -8.67 23.22 -3.06
C LEU A 208 -8.98 21.73 -3.29
N PHE A 209 -9.74 21.12 -2.39
CA PHE A 209 -10.21 19.74 -2.54
C PHE A 209 -10.94 19.52 -3.87
N THR A 210 -11.89 20.41 -4.20
CA THR A 210 -12.66 20.31 -5.45
C THR A 210 -11.76 20.38 -6.69
N ARG A 211 -10.75 21.26 -6.68
CA ARG A 211 -9.77 21.37 -7.76
C ARG A 211 -8.97 20.07 -7.93
N LEU A 212 -8.43 19.52 -6.84
CA LEU A 212 -7.65 18.30 -6.89
C LEU A 212 -8.52 17.07 -7.21
N ALA A 213 -9.72 17.01 -6.63
CA ALA A 213 -10.68 15.94 -6.89
C ALA A 213 -11.10 15.86 -8.36
N SER A 214 -11.16 17.02 -9.07
CA SER A 214 -11.50 17.05 -10.49
C SER A 214 -10.54 16.24 -11.37
N GLU A 215 -9.28 16.06 -10.95
CA GLU A 215 -8.32 15.22 -11.67
C GLU A 215 -8.64 13.73 -11.56
N TYR A 216 -9.26 13.29 -10.46
CA TYR A 216 -9.68 11.89 -10.25
C TYR A 216 -11.02 11.55 -10.90
N LEU A 217 -11.83 12.55 -11.17
CA LEU A 217 -13.17 12.39 -11.75
C LEU A 217 -13.19 12.51 -13.28
N LYS A 218 -12.04 12.77 -13.90
CA LYS A 218 -11.91 12.70 -15.36
C LYS A 218 -11.88 11.23 -15.77
N ASP A 219 -12.92 10.79 -16.50
CA ASP A 219 -13.09 9.45 -17.10
C ASP A 219 -11.98 9.08 -18.10
#